data_7b1b301282ed886345d66a603eaffff9
#
_entry.id   7b1b301282ed886345d66a603eaffff9
#
_cell.length_a   1.000
_cell.length_b   1.000
_cell.length_c   1.000
_cell.angle_alpha   90.00
_cell.angle_beta   90.00
_cell.angle_gamma   90.00
#
_symmetry.space_group_name_H-M   'P 1'
#
loop_
_entity.id
_entity.type
_entity.pdbx_description
1 polymer ?
#
loop_
_entity_poly.entity_id
_entity_poly.type
_entity_poly.pdbx_seq_one_letter_code
_entity_poly.pdbx_strand_id
1 'polypeptide(L)'
;MTPRRLAIRLIVLATAVLGLNYIIWRWMVSINWEAWWIAVPLVLAETYSLLDSLLFGVTMWRYGQRATPPAPPEGLTVDVFITTYNEPLDLVLGTARAARKIEYPHRTWILDDGNRSELREIAEGEGIGWITRSEDWANRPRHAKAGNLNNALLATDGEFMLILDADQVPDPKILDHTLGYFNDRKMALVQTP
;
A
#
# COMPACT_ATOMS: atom_id res chain seq x y z
N MET A 1 -16.72 -24.55 -0.44
CA MET A 1 -16.71 -23.11 -0.04
C MET A 1 -16.27 -23.06 1.42
N THR A 2 -15.25 -22.28 1.76
CA THR A 2 -14.80 -22.19 3.17
C THR A 2 -15.83 -21.43 4.01
N PRO A 3 -15.99 -21.74 5.32
CA PRO A 3 -16.91 -21.01 6.20
C PRO A 3 -16.71 -19.50 6.16
N ARG A 4 -15.45 -19.05 6.07
CA ARG A 4 -15.09 -17.61 5.95
C ARG A 4 -15.65 -16.98 4.68
N ARG A 5 -15.56 -17.66 3.52
CA ARG A 5 -16.14 -17.16 2.26
C ARG A 5 -17.66 -17.08 2.34
N LEU A 6 -18.31 -18.05 2.99
CA LEU A 6 -19.75 -17.99 3.19
C LEU A 6 -20.14 -16.79 4.04
N ALA A 7 -19.45 -16.58 5.17
CA ALA A 7 -19.70 -15.44 6.06
C ALA A 7 -19.54 -14.10 5.32
N ILE A 8 -18.45 -13.92 4.56
CA ILE A 8 -18.23 -12.70 3.77
C ILE A 8 -19.41 -12.46 2.80
N ARG A 9 -19.84 -13.47 2.05
CA ARG A 9 -20.95 -13.32 1.11
C ARG A 9 -22.27 -13.00 1.79
N LEU A 10 -22.54 -13.60 2.95
CA LEU A 10 -23.73 -13.28 3.73
C LEU A 10 -23.71 -11.84 4.24
N ILE A 11 -22.56 -11.35 4.71
CA ILE A 11 -22.39 -9.96 5.14
C ILE A 11 -22.59 -9.02 3.96
N VAL A 12 -21.98 -9.27 2.80
CA VAL A 12 -22.17 -8.45 1.58
C VAL A 12 -23.64 -8.39 1.17
N LEU A 13 -24.33 -9.52 1.16
CA LEU A 13 -25.77 -9.57 0.84
C LEU A 13 -26.61 -8.81 1.87
N ALA A 14 -26.33 -8.99 3.14
CA ALA A 14 -27.01 -8.25 4.21
C ALA A 14 -26.80 -6.74 4.08
N THR A 15 -25.55 -6.30 3.82
CA THR A 15 -25.22 -4.88 3.56
C THR A 15 -25.98 -4.35 2.35
N ALA A 16 -26.08 -5.12 1.26
CA ALA A 16 -26.81 -4.72 0.07
C ALA A 16 -28.32 -4.55 0.38
N VAL A 17 -28.94 -5.55 1.00
CA VAL A 17 -30.39 -5.53 1.27
C VAL A 17 -30.74 -4.43 2.28
N LEU A 18 -30.04 -4.37 3.41
CA LEU A 18 -30.33 -3.39 4.46
C LEU A 18 -29.96 -1.97 4.02
N GLY A 19 -28.82 -1.81 3.33
CA GLY A 19 -28.38 -0.52 2.82
C GLY A 19 -29.32 0.04 1.75
N LEU A 20 -29.77 -0.78 0.78
CA LEU A 20 -30.76 -0.36 -0.21
C LEU A 20 -32.08 0.03 0.45
N ASN A 21 -32.58 -0.78 1.39
CA ASN A 21 -33.77 -0.45 2.15
C ASN A 21 -33.62 0.88 2.88
N TYR A 22 -32.50 1.09 3.56
CA TYR A 22 -32.21 2.34 4.26
C TYR A 22 -32.18 3.54 3.31
N ILE A 23 -31.47 3.46 2.17
CA ILE A 23 -31.36 4.57 1.23
C ILE A 23 -32.72 4.89 0.57
N ILE A 24 -33.53 3.87 0.23
CA ILE A 24 -34.85 4.09 -0.28
C ILE A 24 -35.74 4.84 0.74
N TRP A 25 -35.69 4.41 2.00
CA TRP A 25 -36.43 5.09 3.08
C TRP A 25 -35.94 6.53 3.27
N ARG A 26 -34.58 6.76 3.21
CA ARG A 26 -34.02 8.11 3.30
C ARG A 26 -34.56 9.04 2.22
N TRP A 27 -34.54 8.62 0.97
CA TRP A 27 -35.02 9.43 -0.15
C TRP A 27 -36.54 9.65 -0.14
N MET A 28 -37.31 8.67 0.25
CA MET A 28 -38.78 8.73 0.11
C MET A 28 -39.49 9.29 1.33
N VAL A 29 -38.91 9.12 2.53
CA VAL A 29 -39.65 9.39 3.78
C VAL A 29 -38.95 10.39 4.69
N SER A 30 -37.62 10.38 4.75
CA SER A 30 -36.92 11.06 5.84
C SER A 30 -36.29 12.40 5.45
N ILE A 31 -36.42 12.85 4.21
CA ILE A 31 -35.90 14.17 3.81
C ILE A 31 -36.74 15.27 4.46
N ASN A 32 -36.08 16.14 5.22
CA ASN A 32 -36.67 17.39 5.68
C ASN A 32 -36.59 18.43 4.55
N TRP A 33 -37.70 18.66 3.87
CA TRP A 33 -37.77 19.60 2.75
C TRP A 33 -37.64 21.08 3.18
N GLU A 34 -37.91 21.41 4.45
CA GLU A 34 -37.69 22.77 4.96
C GLU A 34 -36.17 23.10 5.08
N ALA A 35 -35.36 22.07 5.30
CA ALA A 35 -33.90 22.16 5.35
C ALA A 35 -33.23 21.37 4.21
N TRP A 36 -33.84 21.38 3.01
CA TRP A 36 -33.38 20.56 1.86
C TRP A 36 -31.91 20.79 1.51
N TRP A 37 -31.39 22.00 1.70
CA TRP A 37 -30.02 22.39 1.39
C TRP A 37 -28.94 21.66 2.23
N ILE A 38 -29.33 21.09 3.37
CA ILE A 38 -28.50 20.17 4.15
C ILE A 38 -28.94 18.72 3.93
N ALA A 39 -30.26 18.48 3.95
CA ALA A 39 -30.80 17.14 3.91
C ALA A 39 -30.45 16.40 2.60
N VAL A 40 -30.55 17.06 1.45
CA VAL A 40 -30.24 16.44 0.15
C VAL A 40 -28.75 16.10 0.00
N PRO A 41 -27.78 17.02 0.26
CA PRO A 41 -26.37 16.67 0.24
C PRO A 41 -26.01 15.53 1.20
N LEU A 42 -26.63 15.47 2.38
CA LEU A 42 -26.40 14.38 3.32
C LEU A 42 -26.85 13.03 2.75
N VAL A 43 -28.06 12.94 2.21
CA VAL A 43 -28.56 11.69 1.61
C VAL A 43 -27.77 11.29 0.37
N LEU A 44 -27.26 12.25 -0.41
CA LEU A 44 -26.34 11.97 -1.51
C LEU A 44 -25.03 11.35 -1.00
N ALA A 45 -24.45 11.90 0.08
CA ALA A 45 -23.25 11.34 0.69
C ALA A 45 -23.48 9.91 1.25
N GLU A 46 -24.63 9.67 1.88
CA GLU A 46 -25.01 8.35 2.37
C GLU A 46 -25.22 7.35 1.20
N THR A 47 -25.82 7.81 0.10
CA THR A 47 -26.00 7.00 -1.12
C THR A 47 -24.63 6.63 -1.73
N TYR A 48 -23.71 7.59 -1.80
CA TYR A 48 -22.35 7.35 -2.24
C TYR A 48 -21.63 6.34 -1.35
N SER A 49 -21.77 6.45 -0.02
CA SER A 49 -21.17 5.51 0.94
C SER A 49 -21.69 4.09 0.79
N LEU A 50 -23.00 3.94 0.48
CA LEU A 50 -23.55 2.62 0.16
C LEU A 50 -22.95 2.07 -1.14
N LEU A 51 -22.84 2.89 -2.18
CA LEU A 51 -22.22 2.47 -3.45
C LEU A 51 -20.78 1.98 -3.23
N ASP A 52 -19.98 2.74 -2.49
CA ASP A 52 -18.61 2.37 -2.15
C ASP A 52 -18.55 1.05 -1.38
N SER A 53 -19.43 0.87 -0.39
CA SER A 53 -19.55 -0.38 0.37
C SER A 53 -19.93 -1.59 -0.52
N LEU A 54 -20.79 -1.39 -1.51
CA LEU A 54 -21.16 -2.44 -2.47
C LEU A 54 -20.01 -2.77 -3.42
N LEU A 55 -19.27 -1.78 -3.89
CA LEU A 55 -18.06 -1.99 -4.70
C LEU A 55 -16.99 -2.77 -3.92
N PHE A 56 -16.77 -2.41 -2.66
CA PHE A 56 -15.91 -3.19 -1.77
C PHE A 56 -16.45 -4.63 -1.61
N GLY A 57 -17.75 -4.82 -1.45
CA GLY A 57 -18.38 -6.13 -1.40
C GLY A 57 -18.11 -6.97 -2.65
N VAL A 58 -18.11 -6.37 -3.84
CA VAL A 58 -17.75 -7.03 -5.11
C VAL A 58 -16.28 -7.50 -5.10
N THR A 59 -15.36 -6.68 -4.61
CA THR A 59 -13.95 -7.08 -4.49
C THR A 59 -13.78 -8.25 -3.52
N MET A 60 -14.48 -8.21 -2.38
CA MET A 60 -14.43 -9.25 -1.35
C MET A 60 -15.18 -10.54 -1.74
N TRP A 61 -16.08 -10.50 -2.73
CA TRP A 61 -16.85 -11.67 -3.17
C TRP A 61 -16.00 -12.85 -3.61
N ARG A 62 -14.87 -12.54 -4.27
CA ARG A 62 -13.89 -13.50 -4.76
C ARG A 62 -12.72 -13.71 -3.80
N TYR A 63 -12.80 -13.16 -2.58
CA TYR A 63 -11.76 -13.33 -1.58
C TYR A 63 -11.36 -14.79 -1.42
N GLY A 64 -10.06 -15.05 -1.41
CA GLY A 64 -9.50 -16.37 -1.17
C GLY A 64 -8.01 -16.29 -0.95
N GLN A 65 -7.49 -17.23 -0.20
CA GLN A 65 -6.05 -17.41 -0.10
C GLN A 65 -5.51 -17.84 -1.47
N ARG A 66 -4.49 -17.16 -1.95
CA ARG A 66 -3.73 -17.63 -3.10
C ARG A 66 -2.91 -18.87 -2.72
N ALA A 67 -2.61 -19.69 -3.69
CA ALA A 67 -1.66 -20.77 -3.50
C ALA A 67 -0.28 -20.19 -3.13
N THR A 68 0.49 -20.93 -2.36
CA THR A 68 1.89 -20.58 -2.10
C THR A 68 2.61 -20.42 -3.45
N PRO A 69 3.34 -19.32 -3.68
CA PRO A 69 4.07 -19.17 -4.94
C PRO A 69 5.18 -20.22 -5.06
N PRO A 70 5.62 -20.53 -6.26
CA PRO A 70 6.86 -21.27 -6.44
C PRO A 70 8.04 -20.51 -5.82
N ALA A 71 9.13 -21.21 -5.57
CA ALA A 71 10.35 -20.56 -5.11
C ALA A 71 10.78 -19.46 -6.10
N PRO A 72 11.30 -18.33 -5.61
CA PRO A 72 11.77 -17.27 -6.49
C PRO A 72 12.92 -17.77 -7.37
N PRO A 73 13.02 -17.34 -8.63
CA PRO A 73 14.20 -17.61 -9.45
C PRO A 73 15.46 -17.04 -8.79
N GLU A 74 16.58 -17.71 -8.98
CA GLU A 74 17.87 -17.18 -8.55
C GLU A 74 18.35 -16.04 -9.47
N GLY A 75 19.06 -15.07 -8.89
CA GLY A 75 19.74 -14.01 -9.65
C GLY A 75 18.87 -12.80 -10.00
N LEU A 76 17.63 -12.72 -9.51
CA LEU A 76 16.84 -11.49 -9.66
C LEU A 76 17.44 -10.36 -8.82
N THR A 77 17.48 -9.17 -9.38
CA THR A 77 17.92 -7.97 -8.67
C THR A 77 16.73 -7.27 -8.01
N VAL A 78 16.84 -7.02 -6.70
CA VAL A 78 15.77 -6.42 -5.92
C VAL A 78 16.29 -5.20 -5.17
N ASP A 79 15.61 -4.08 -5.30
CA ASP A 79 15.80 -2.89 -4.49
C ASP A 79 14.68 -2.76 -3.45
N VAL A 80 15.06 -2.67 -2.17
CA VAL A 80 14.13 -2.46 -1.05
C VAL A 80 14.15 -0.98 -0.69
N PHE A 81 13.05 -0.29 -0.91
CA PHE A 81 12.89 1.14 -0.68
C PHE A 81 12.13 1.41 0.60
N ILE A 82 12.70 2.19 1.49
CA ILE A 82 12.08 2.67 2.73
C ILE A 82 11.88 4.18 2.59
N THR A 83 10.61 4.58 2.44
CA THR A 83 10.27 6.00 2.23
C THR A 83 10.16 6.73 3.56
N THR A 84 10.80 7.90 3.67
CA THR A 84 10.75 8.74 4.86
C THR A 84 10.84 10.23 4.51
N TYR A 85 10.30 11.09 5.40
CA TYR A 85 10.38 12.54 5.30
C TYR A 85 10.88 13.17 6.61
N ASN A 86 10.15 12.98 7.70
CA ASN A 86 10.45 13.53 9.01
C ASN A 86 10.17 12.56 10.18
N GLU A 87 9.98 11.28 9.86
CA GLU A 87 9.80 10.25 10.87
C GLU A 87 11.03 10.15 11.77
N PRO A 88 10.87 9.73 13.05
CA PRO A 88 11.98 9.57 13.98
C PRO A 88 13.09 8.67 13.42
N LEU A 89 14.34 9.02 13.66
CA LEU A 89 15.51 8.29 13.14
C LEU A 89 15.52 6.82 13.58
N ASP A 90 15.24 6.57 14.84
CA ASP A 90 15.19 5.21 15.42
C ASP A 90 14.13 4.33 14.75
N LEU A 91 12.97 4.90 14.37
CA LEU A 91 11.93 4.21 13.64
C LEU A 91 12.42 3.80 12.24
N VAL A 92 12.92 4.75 11.47
CA VAL A 92 13.43 4.52 10.10
C VAL A 92 14.58 3.51 10.09
N LEU A 93 15.56 3.69 10.99
CA LEU A 93 16.69 2.78 11.12
C LEU A 93 16.28 1.39 11.60
N GLY A 94 15.26 1.31 12.47
CA GLY A 94 14.68 0.03 12.89
C GLY A 94 14.16 -0.78 11.71
N THR A 95 13.37 -0.14 10.84
CA THR A 95 12.85 -0.74 9.60
C THR A 95 13.98 -1.08 8.63
N ALA A 96 14.95 -0.20 8.44
CA ALA A 96 16.06 -0.42 7.52
C ALA A 96 16.96 -1.60 7.96
N ARG A 97 17.23 -1.72 9.26
CA ARG A 97 17.97 -2.85 9.83
C ARG A 97 17.19 -4.17 9.72
N ALA A 98 15.87 -4.13 9.83
CA ALA A 98 15.03 -5.28 9.58
C ALA A 98 15.03 -5.68 8.09
N ALA A 99 14.92 -4.71 7.19
CA ALA A 99 14.98 -4.94 5.76
C ALA A 99 16.30 -5.61 5.34
N ARG A 100 17.45 -5.20 5.91
CA ARG A 100 18.74 -5.87 5.67
C ARG A 100 18.80 -7.35 6.07
N LYS A 101 17.87 -7.81 6.91
CA LYS A 101 17.78 -9.22 7.32
C LYS A 101 16.93 -10.08 6.39
N ILE A 102 16.39 -9.51 5.33
CA ILE A 102 15.69 -10.27 4.29
C ILE A 102 16.66 -11.27 3.68
N GLU A 103 16.24 -12.54 3.61
CA GLU A 103 17.12 -13.66 3.22
C GLU A 103 17.48 -13.63 1.74
N TYR A 104 16.53 -13.27 0.87
CA TYR A 104 16.78 -13.19 -0.57
C TYR A 104 17.74 -12.03 -0.91
N PRO A 105 18.74 -12.21 -1.78
CA PRO A 105 19.70 -11.16 -2.15
C PRO A 105 19.02 -9.88 -2.64
N HIS A 106 19.36 -8.74 -2.03
CA HIS A 106 18.75 -7.45 -2.34
C HIS A 106 19.66 -6.30 -1.93
N ARG A 107 19.31 -5.08 -2.34
CA ARG A 107 19.90 -3.82 -1.86
C ARG A 107 18.83 -3.04 -1.08
N THR A 108 19.22 -2.51 0.07
CA THR A 108 18.31 -1.71 0.91
C THR A 108 18.66 -0.22 0.78
N TRP A 109 17.64 0.61 0.56
CA TRP A 109 17.75 2.05 0.35
C TRP A 109 16.79 2.80 1.26
N ILE A 110 17.28 3.83 1.93
CA ILE A 110 16.45 4.84 2.60
C ILE A 110 16.23 5.99 1.62
N LEU A 111 14.97 6.29 1.33
CA LEU A 111 14.55 7.39 0.47
C LEU A 111 14.14 8.57 1.34
N ASP A 112 15.09 9.46 1.64
CA ASP A 112 14.90 10.54 2.60
C ASP A 112 14.55 11.88 1.94
N ASP A 113 13.28 12.20 1.89
CA ASP A 113 12.78 13.48 1.39
C ASP A 113 13.09 14.68 2.32
N GLY A 114 13.47 14.38 3.55
CA GLY A 114 13.91 15.36 4.56
C GLY A 114 15.35 15.81 4.38
N ASN A 115 16.16 15.10 3.58
CA ASN A 115 17.58 15.39 3.33
C ASN A 115 18.40 15.52 4.63
N ARG A 116 18.24 14.55 5.55
CA ARG A 116 18.83 14.58 6.88
C ARG A 116 20.25 14.00 6.87
N SER A 117 21.25 14.84 7.14
CA SER A 117 22.66 14.43 7.16
C SER A 117 22.95 13.35 8.20
N GLU A 118 22.37 13.44 9.39
CA GLU A 118 22.54 12.43 10.45
C GLU A 118 22.02 11.05 10.02
N LEU A 119 20.83 10.99 9.38
CA LEU A 119 20.29 9.73 8.86
C LEU A 119 21.18 9.15 7.77
N ARG A 120 21.70 10.01 6.90
CA ARG A 120 22.63 9.62 5.84
C ARG A 120 23.89 8.98 6.41
N GLU A 121 24.57 9.65 7.34
CA GLU A 121 25.82 9.17 7.94
C GLU A 121 25.63 7.80 8.60
N ILE A 122 24.55 7.61 9.35
CA ILE A 122 24.24 6.32 10.00
C ILE A 122 23.96 5.24 8.95
N ALA A 123 23.11 5.54 7.94
CA ALA A 123 22.75 4.59 6.90
C ALA A 123 23.98 4.11 6.11
N GLU A 124 24.82 5.05 5.64
CA GLU A 124 26.05 4.74 4.90
C GLU A 124 27.02 3.94 5.78
N GLY A 125 27.18 4.30 7.06
CA GLY A 125 28.01 3.56 8.03
C GLY A 125 27.54 2.11 8.27
N GLU A 126 26.26 1.85 8.12
CA GLU A 126 25.65 0.51 8.21
C GLU A 126 25.57 -0.22 6.87
N GLY A 127 26.06 0.36 5.76
CA GLY A 127 25.99 -0.22 4.42
C GLY A 127 24.56 -0.23 3.84
N ILE A 128 23.73 0.73 4.25
CA ILE A 128 22.40 0.98 3.70
C ILE A 128 22.53 2.16 2.72
N GLY A 129 21.98 2.00 1.51
CA GLY A 129 21.96 3.10 0.55
C GLY A 129 21.08 4.25 1.04
N TRP A 130 21.44 5.47 0.65
CA TRP A 130 20.66 6.66 0.97
C TRP A 130 20.44 7.48 -0.30
N ILE A 131 19.20 7.86 -0.56
CA ILE A 131 18.78 8.64 -1.72
C ILE A 131 17.90 9.78 -1.24
N THR A 132 18.20 11.00 -1.72
CA THR A 132 17.32 12.16 -1.57
C THR A 132 17.04 12.78 -2.93
N ARG A 133 15.99 13.57 -3.03
CA ARG A 133 15.69 14.28 -4.28
C ARG A 133 16.66 15.45 -4.48
N SER A 134 17.29 15.49 -5.66
CA SER A 134 18.19 16.57 -6.05
C SER A 134 17.46 17.91 -6.24
N GLU A 135 18.24 19.00 -6.38
CA GLU A 135 17.71 20.34 -6.66
C GLU A 135 16.92 20.41 -7.97
N ASP A 136 17.16 19.50 -8.91
CA ASP A 136 16.38 19.38 -10.17
C ASP A 136 14.89 19.14 -9.94
N TRP A 137 14.50 18.63 -8.77
CA TRP A 137 13.12 18.46 -8.34
C TRP A 137 12.48 19.74 -7.76
N ALA A 138 13.25 20.82 -7.56
CA ALA A 138 12.72 22.06 -6.95
C ALA A 138 11.60 22.69 -7.79
N ASN A 139 11.65 22.52 -9.11
CA ASN A 139 10.67 23.08 -10.06
C ASN A 139 9.64 22.05 -10.56
N ARG A 140 9.58 20.87 -9.97
CA ARG A 140 8.62 19.81 -10.33
C ARG A 140 7.58 19.61 -9.23
N PRO A 141 6.35 19.20 -9.56
CA PRO A 141 5.39 18.79 -8.56
C PRO A 141 5.98 17.68 -7.68
N ARG A 142 6.10 17.93 -6.37
CA ARG A 142 6.83 17.00 -5.50
C ARG A 142 6.14 15.67 -5.33
N HIS A 143 4.80 15.59 -5.39
CA HIS A 143 3.98 14.38 -5.24
C HIS A 143 4.39 13.48 -4.05
N ALA A 144 4.91 14.08 -2.98
CA ALA A 144 5.31 13.42 -1.74
C ALA A 144 5.96 12.04 -1.99
N LYS A 145 5.39 10.95 -1.45
CA LYS A 145 5.90 9.58 -1.56
C LYS A 145 6.09 9.12 -3.02
N ALA A 146 5.14 9.40 -3.91
CA ALA A 146 5.24 8.97 -5.30
C ALA A 146 6.43 9.61 -6.03
N GLY A 147 6.67 10.91 -5.79
CA GLY A 147 7.82 11.60 -6.36
C GLY A 147 9.16 11.08 -5.83
N ASN A 148 9.22 10.74 -4.53
CA ASN A 148 10.41 10.15 -3.91
C ASN A 148 10.72 8.77 -4.49
N LEU A 149 9.71 7.91 -4.65
CA LEU A 149 9.85 6.60 -5.30
C LEU A 149 10.30 6.72 -6.76
N ASN A 150 9.71 7.65 -7.52
CA ASN A 150 10.12 7.86 -8.91
C ASN A 150 11.58 8.34 -9.02
N ASN A 151 12.05 9.18 -8.08
CA ASN A 151 13.45 9.58 -8.03
C ASN A 151 14.37 8.38 -7.77
N ALA A 152 14.03 7.52 -6.84
CA ALA A 152 14.79 6.31 -6.54
C ALA A 152 14.81 5.33 -7.72
N LEU A 153 13.69 5.14 -8.39
CA LEU A 153 13.57 4.28 -9.56
C LEU A 153 14.49 4.71 -10.71
N LEU A 154 14.75 6.01 -10.85
CA LEU A 154 15.68 6.53 -11.85
C LEU A 154 17.16 6.43 -11.40
N ALA A 155 17.40 6.28 -10.11
CA ALA A 155 18.73 6.22 -9.50
C ALA A 155 19.22 4.77 -9.24
N THR A 156 18.36 3.78 -9.40
CA THR A 156 18.64 2.36 -9.16
C THR A 156 18.30 1.51 -10.37
N ASP A 157 18.72 0.25 -10.38
CA ASP A 157 18.62 -0.65 -11.54
C ASP A 157 18.05 -2.04 -11.19
N GLY A 158 17.40 -2.18 -10.03
CA GLY A 158 16.74 -3.43 -9.64
C GLY A 158 15.58 -3.79 -10.59
N GLU A 159 15.49 -5.05 -10.99
CA GLU A 159 14.35 -5.57 -11.77
C GLU A 159 13.05 -5.54 -10.99
N PHE A 160 13.15 -5.69 -9.67
CA PHE A 160 12.03 -5.65 -8.74
C PHE A 160 12.26 -4.62 -7.65
N MET A 161 11.17 -4.07 -7.14
CA MET A 161 11.20 -3.18 -6.00
C MET A 161 10.25 -3.67 -4.89
N LEU A 162 10.74 -3.68 -3.65
CA LEU A 162 9.90 -3.81 -2.46
C LEU A 162 9.79 -2.41 -1.83
N ILE A 163 8.56 -1.95 -1.62
CA ILE A 163 8.29 -0.64 -1.03
C ILE A 163 7.79 -0.84 0.39
N LEU A 164 8.47 -0.20 1.33
CA LEU A 164 8.12 -0.18 2.75
C LEU A 164 7.90 1.25 3.23
N ASP A 165 6.95 1.44 4.12
CA ASP A 165 6.85 2.67 4.91
C ASP A 165 7.89 2.65 6.06
N ALA A 166 8.18 3.81 6.61
CA ALA A 166 9.20 3.95 7.66
C ALA A 166 8.95 3.10 8.92
N ASP A 167 7.71 2.65 9.13
CA ASP A 167 7.25 1.87 10.27
C ASP A 167 6.89 0.40 9.94
N GLN A 168 7.15 -0.04 8.70
CA GLN A 168 6.83 -1.40 8.25
C GLN A 168 8.04 -2.33 8.37
N VAL A 169 8.08 -3.09 9.44
CA VAL A 169 9.13 -4.11 9.67
C VAL A 169 8.84 -5.35 8.82
N PRO A 170 9.64 -5.66 7.79
CA PRO A 170 9.39 -6.80 6.92
C PRO A 170 9.73 -8.15 7.58
N ASP A 171 9.02 -9.20 7.19
CA ASP A 171 9.42 -10.57 7.45
C ASP A 171 10.71 -10.88 6.67
N PRO A 172 11.72 -11.57 7.26
CA PRO A 172 12.95 -11.94 6.56
C PRO A 172 12.74 -12.75 5.27
N LYS A 173 11.63 -13.47 5.14
CA LYS A 173 11.26 -14.29 3.97
C LYS A 173 10.26 -13.61 3.04
N ILE A 174 10.02 -12.31 3.20
CA ILE A 174 9.02 -11.60 2.41
C ILE A 174 9.25 -11.74 0.90
N LEU A 175 10.50 -11.67 0.45
CA LEU A 175 10.84 -11.81 -0.97
C LEU A 175 10.68 -13.27 -1.45
N ASP A 176 11.03 -14.26 -0.62
CA ASP A 176 10.80 -15.68 -0.92
C ASP A 176 9.30 -16.00 -1.07
N HIS A 177 8.47 -15.31 -0.31
CA HIS A 177 7.01 -15.48 -0.34
C HIS A 177 6.30 -14.67 -1.43
N THR A 178 6.98 -13.75 -2.10
CA THR A 178 6.35 -12.83 -3.06
C THR A 178 6.92 -12.92 -4.46
N LEU A 179 8.22 -13.05 -4.66
CA LEU A 179 8.85 -13.02 -5.98
C LEU A 179 8.37 -14.13 -6.91
N GLY A 180 8.10 -15.32 -6.38
CA GLY A 180 7.62 -16.44 -7.19
C GLY A 180 6.29 -16.19 -7.94
N TYR A 181 5.47 -15.24 -7.49
CA TYR A 181 4.25 -14.87 -8.21
C TYR A 181 4.54 -14.17 -9.55
N PHE A 182 5.68 -13.52 -9.70
CA PHE A 182 6.08 -12.84 -10.94
C PHE A 182 6.54 -13.78 -12.04
N ASN A 183 6.59 -15.11 -11.81
CA ASN A 183 6.69 -16.08 -12.88
C ASN A 183 5.49 -16.02 -13.84
N ASP A 184 4.35 -15.51 -13.38
CA ASP A 184 3.25 -15.11 -14.27
C ASP A 184 3.55 -13.73 -14.88
N ARG A 185 3.82 -13.66 -16.18
CA ARG A 185 4.10 -12.41 -16.91
C ARG A 185 2.99 -11.36 -16.82
N LYS A 186 1.80 -11.73 -16.38
CA LYS A 186 0.67 -10.81 -16.16
C LYS A 186 0.67 -10.21 -14.75
N MET A 187 1.54 -10.70 -13.87
CA MET A 187 1.65 -10.20 -12.51
C MET A 187 2.51 -8.92 -12.51
N ALA A 188 1.88 -7.80 -12.23
CA ALA A 188 2.57 -6.50 -12.14
C ALA A 188 2.82 -6.06 -10.69
N LEU A 189 2.01 -6.55 -9.75
CA LEU A 189 2.06 -6.13 -8.35
C LEU A 189 1.64 -7.29 -7.43
N VAL A 190 2.37 -7.45 -6.34
CA VAL A 190 1.99 -8.32 -5.21
C VAL A 190 1.92 -7.45 -3.95
N GLN A 191 0.79 -7.45 -3.29
CA GLN A 191 0.59 -6.74 -2.02
C GLN A 191 0.41 -7.77 -0.90
N THR A 192 1.18 -7.61 0.16
CA THR A 192 1.03 -8.38 1.40
C THR A 192 0.00 -7.71 2.32
N PRO A 193 -0.66 -8.48 3.19
CA PRO A 193 -1.62 -7.94 4.16
C PRO A 193 -0.94 -7.08 5.21
#